data_c792e4a952ba4fa01be2acba00e8b70c
#
_entry.id   c792e4a952ba4fa01be2acba00e8b70c
#
_cell.length_a   1.000
_cell.length_b   1.000
_cell.length_c   1.000
_cell.angle_alpha   90.00
_cell.angle_beta   90.00
_cell.angle_gamma   90.00
#
_symmetry.space_group_name_H-M   'P 1'
#
loop_
_entity.id
_entity.type
_entity.pdbx_description
1 polymer ?
#
loop_
_entity_poly.entity_id
_entity_poly.type
_entity_poly.pdbx_seq_one_letter_code
_entity_poly.pdbx_strand_id
1 'polypeptide(L)'
;MTTRREGERRAGSDASGPVRFSDRVVLIFVDGLGVGDGGRDDPTRTYGGDLFDWLRSRASWQPIDASLGISGIPQSATGQTSLFTGRNAQAVLGHHSTGFPGPVLREMLREHSLLKTLIEHSRSAAFLNAFRPLFWELSEAKRWTLSASTVANLAADLPFFTLDDLASERSVYQDVTNGDLRRRGFDVPEWTPGHAGRVLARNVGRFDFTLFEYFKTDKAGHTQDRESCESVLQELDGFVRAYLEAVPPGTLTLLTSDHGNIEDLGTRSHTTNPVPLMAWGPGETDALAACADLTD
;
A
#
# COMPACT_ATOMS: atom_id res chain seq x y z
N MET A 1 -63.45 -14.17 -32.61
CA MET A 1 -62.62 -12.91 -32.66
C MET A 1 -61.79 -12.89 -31.40
N THR A 2 -60.52 -13.26 -31.53
CA THR A 2 -59.60 -13.44 -30.43
C THR A 2 -58.39 -12.58 -30.73
N THR A 3 -58.25 -11.48 -30.04
CA THR A 3 -57.11 -10.56 -30.17
C THR A 3 -55.96 -11.02 -29.29
N ARG A 4 -54.82 -11.41 -29.89
CA ARG A 4 -53.54 -11.65 -29.27
C ARG A 4 -52.95 -10.31 -28.87
N ARG A 5 -52.52 -10.17 -27.57
CA ARG A 5 -51.64 -9.13 -27.09
C ARG A 5 -50.19 -9.62 -27.25
N GLU A 6 -49.43 -8.95 -28.07
CA GLU A 6 -47.99 -9.09 -28.14
C GLU A 6 -47.34 -8.48 -26.90
N GLY A 7 -46.53 -9.28 -26.21
CA GLY A 7 -45.73 -8.84 -25.09
C GLY A 7 -44.41 -8.22 -25.57
N GLU A 8 -44.25 -6.94 -25.37
CA GLU A 8 -42.95 -6.25 -25.54
C GLU A 8 -41.95 -6.78 -24.53
N ARG A 9 -40.92 -7.46 -25.03
CA ARG A 9 -39.71 -7.75 -24.24
C ARG A 9 -38.89 -6.46 -24.14
N ARG A 10 -38.81 -5.91 -22.95
CA ARG A 10 -37.82 -4.87 -22.66
C ARG A 10 -36.42 -5.48 -22.73
N ALA A 11 -35.63 -5.03 -23.68
CA ALA A 11 -34.22 -5.27 -23.77
C ALA A 11 -33.57 -4.57 -22.56
N GLY A 12 -32.99 -5.34 -21.66
CA GLY A 12 -32.12 -4.83 -20.59
C GLY A 12 -30.85 -4.27 -21.25
N SER A 13 -30.60 -2.99 -21.06
CA SER A 13 -29.32 -2.36 -21.44
C SER A 13 -28.23 -2.81 -20.48
N ASP A 14 -27.51 -3.86 -20.83
CA ASP A 14 -26.23 -4.21 -20.24
C ASP A 14 -25.18 -3.26 -20.83
N ALA A 15 -25.09 -2.07 -20.27
CA ALA A 15 -24.07 -1.06 -20.60
C ALA A 15 -23.19 -0.81 -19.38
N SER A 16 -22.54 -1.85 -18.86
CA SER A 16 -21.39 -1.68 -17.99
C SER A 16 -20.12 -1.61 -18.83
N GLY A 17 -19.83 -0.42 -19.35
CA GLY A 17 -18.48 -0.13 -19.82
C GLY A 17 -17.48 -0.24 -18.64
N PRO A 18 -16.17 -0.35 -18.92
CA PRO A 18 -15.18 -0.48 -17.84
C PRO A 18 -15.33 0.68 -16.86
N VAL A 19 -15.45 0.34 -15.57
CA VAL A 19 -15.54 1.34 -14.50
C VAL A 19 -14.23 2.14 -14.52
N ARG A 20 -14.32 3.44 -14.77
CA ARG A 20 -13.17 4.36 -14.68
C ARG A 20 -13.18 4.98 -13.30
N PHE A 21 -12.30 4.54 -12.43
CA PHE A 21 -12.16 5.10 -11.08
C PHE A 21 -11.56 6.51 -11.11
N SER A 22 -10.41 6.67 -11.76
CA SER A 22 -9.65 7.92 -11.86
C SER A 22 -8.61 7.81 -12.97
N ASP A 23 -8.15 8.97 -13.50
CA ASP A 23 -7.01 9.00 -14.42
C ASP A 23 -5.67 8.88 -13.68
N ARG A 24 -5.67 9.03 -12.36
CA ARG A 24 -4.48 8.94 -11.50
C ARG A 24 -4.81 8.20 -10.22
N VAL A 25 -4.00 7.19 -9.90
CA VAL A 25 -4.14 6.39 -8.69
C VAL A 25 -2.85 6.42 -7.86
N VAL A 26 -2.99 6.55 -6.55
CA VAL A 26 -1.89 6.45 -5.59
C VAL A 26 -2.20 5.31 -4.62
N LEU A 27 -1.25 4.39 -4.46
CA LEU A 27 -1.30 3.36 -3.44
C LEU A 27 -0.26 3.69 -2.36
N ILE A 28 -0.74 4.05 -1.18
CA ILE A 28 0.06 4.13 0.04
C ILE A 28 -0.02 2.75 0.71
N PHE A 29 1.03 1.98 0.55
CA PHE A 29 1.16 0.66 1.17
C PHE A 29 1.82 0.81 2.53
N VAL A 30 1.17 0.28 3.58
CA VAL A 30 1.61 0.33 4.97
C VAL A 30 1.82 -1.09 5.47
N ASP A 31 3.06 -1.50 5.70
CA ASP A 31 3.41 -2.84 6.18
C ASP A 31 2.95 -3.04 7.64
N GLY A 32 2.22 -4.12 7.91
CA GLY A 32 1.85 -4.52 9.26
C GLY A 32 0.82 -3.63 9.96
N LEU A 33 -0.18 -3.14 9.24
CA LEU A 33 -1.30 -2.37 9.80
C LEU A 33 -2.61 -3.14 9.69
N GLY A 34 -3.06 -3.73 10.78
CA GLY A 34 -4.36 -4.40 10.87
C GLY A 34 -5.48 -3.49 11.41
N VAL A 35 -6.69 -4.03 11.35
CA VAL A 35 -7.87 -3.43 11.99
C VAL A 35 -8.05 -4.11 13.34
N GLY A 36 -7.60 -3.47 14.40
CA GLY A 36 -7.69 -3.98 15.77
C GLY A 36 -9.10 -3.91 16.36
N ASP A 37 -9.24 -4.51 17.51
CA ASP A 37 -10.52 -4.62 18.24
C ASP A 37 -10.90 -3.37 19.06
N GLY A 38 -9.99 -2.40 19.15
CA GLY A 38 -10.13 -1.20 19.97
C GLY A 38 -9.88 -1.42 21.46
N GLY A 39 -9.32 -2.57 21.82
CA GLY A 39 -8.96 -2.92 23.18
C GLY A 39 -7.74 -2.16 23.71
N ARG A 40 -7.34 -2.53 24.95
CA ARG A 40 -6.22 -1.88 25.63
C ARG A 40 -4.89 -2.03 24.85
N ASP A 41 -4.72 -3.16 24.16
CA ASP A 41 -3.49 -3.49 23.48
C ASP A 41 -3.47 -3.02 22.00
N ASP A 42 -4.51 -2.30 21.57
CA ASP A 42 -4.60 -1.68 20.24
C ASP A 42 -4.15 -0.22 20.27
N PRO A 43 -2.89 0.10 19.91
CA PRO A 43 -2.41 1.48 19.88
C PRO A 43 -3.05 2.31 18.76
N THR A 44 -3.59 1.69 17.72
CA THR A 44 -4.26 2.41 16.63
C THR A 44 -5.56 3.08 17.09
N ARG A 45 -6.15 2.57 18.17
CA ARG A 45 -7.39 3.10 18.76
C ARG A 45 -7.11 4.01 19.96
N THR A 46 -6.14 3.62 20.81
CA THR A 46 -5.82 4.38 22.03
C THR A 46 -4.95 5.60 21.75
N TYR A 47 -4.02 5.50 20.80
CA TYR A 47 -3.25 6.63 20.33
C TYR A 47 -4.15 7.67 19.67
N GLY A 48 -5.14 7.17 18.99
CA GLY A 48 -5.67 7.92 17.89
C GLY A 48 -6.72 8.89 18.20
N GLY A 49 -7.22 9.05 19.33
CA GLY A 49 -8.38 9.93 19.51
C GLY A 49 -8.74 10.77 18.28
N ASP A 50 -7.83 11.54 17.78
CA ASP A 50 -8.11 12.44 16.65
C ASP A 50 -7.67 11.96 15.27
N LEU A 51 -6.76 11.01 15.19
CA LEU A 51 -5.95 10.84 14.00
C LEU A 51 -6.45 9.76 13.06
N PHE A 52 -6.52 8.52 13.52
CA PHE A 52 -7.18 7.46 12.76
C PHE A 52 -8.69 7.71 12.68
N ASP A 53 -9.28 8.34 13.68
CA ASP A 53 -10.67 8.77 13.61
C ASP A 53 -10.86 9.85 12.55
N TRP A 54 -9.91 10.78 12.38
CA TRP A 54 -9.94 11.74 11.30
C TRP A 54 -9.79 11.07 9.92
N LEU A 55 -8.84 10.16 9.75
CA LEU A 55 -8.68 9.41 8.50
C LEU A 55 -9.95 8.62 8.18
N ARG A 56 -10.50 7.90 9.14
CA ARG A 56 -11.73 7.12 9.01
C ARG A 56 -12.95 8.01 8.74
N SER A 57 -13.02 9.19 9.34
CA SER A 57 -14.14 10.12 9.12
C SER A 57 -14.11 10.78 7.74
N ARG A 58 -12.98 10.79 7.05
CA ARG A 58 -12.74 11.41 5.75
C ARG A 58 -12.58 10.42 4.62
N ALA A 59 -12.32 9.18 4.92
CA ALA A 59 -12.18 8.09 3.97
C ALA A 59 -13.49 7.34 3.80
N SER A 60 -13.77 6.87 2.60
CA SER A 60 -14.52 5.66 2.45
C SER A 60 -13.58 4.51 2.83
N TRP A 61 -13.98 3.60 3.72
CA TRP A 61 -13.10 2.54 4.19
C TRP A 61 -13.85 1.26 4.55
N GLN A 62 -13.15 0.14 4.47
CA GLN A 62 -13.62 -1.17 4.93
C GLN A 62 -12.45 -2.06 5.34
N PRO A 63 -12.68 -3.06 6.20
CA PRO A 63 -11.71 -4.14 6.40
C PRO A 63 -11.74 -5.09 5.20
N ILE A 64 -10.55 -5.55 4.77
CA ILE A 64 -10.40 -6.57 3.72
C ILE A 64 -9.59 -7.76 4.24
N ASP A 65 -9.80 -8.96 3.64
CA ASP A 65 -9.14 -10.19 4.08
C ASP A 65 -7.68 -10.23 3.59
N ALA A 66 -6.74 -10.43 4.53
CA ALA A 66 -5.33 -10.65 4.25
C ALA A 66 -4.94 -12.14 4.27
N SER A 67 -5.84 -13.02 4.73
CA SER A 67 -5.58 -14.47 4.80
C SER A 67 -5.80 -15.16 3.45
N LEU A 68 -6.63 -14.59 2.59
CA LEU A 68 -7.00 -15.12 1.27
C LEU A 68 -7.47 -16.59 1.34
N GLY A 69 -8.15 -16.95 2.44
CA GLY A 69 -8.71 -18.27 2.64
C GLY A 69 -7.67 -19.35 3.00
N ILE A 70 -6.40 -19.01 3.25
CA ILE A 70 -5.35 -19.93 3.65
C ILE A 70 -5.15 -19.89 5.16
N SER A 71 -5.15 -21.06 5.79
CA SER A 71 -4.94 -21.17 7.24
C SER A 71 -3.55 -20.70 7.65
N GLY A 72 -3.47 -20.03 8.78
CA GLY A 72 -2.23 -19.48 9.35
C GLY A 72 -2.30 -17.98 9.54
N ILE A 73 -1.18 -17.41 9.92
CA ILE A 73 -1.03 -15.98 10.16
C ILE A 73 -0.50 -15.31 8.87
N PRO A 74 -1.20 -14.30 8.30
CA PRO A 74 -0.73 -13.55 7.14
C PRO A 74 0.70 -13.03 7.32
N GLN A 75 1.49 -13.03 6.24
CA GLN A 75 2.91 -12.72 6.25
C GLN A 75 3.33 -11.87 5.06
N SER A 76 4.38 -11.05 5.25
CA SER A 76 4.83 -10.03 4.29
C SER A 76 5.13 -10.59 2.88
N ALA A 77 5.91 -11.69 2.76
CA ALA A 77 6.29 -12.16 1.43
C ALA A 77 5.09 -12.57 0.58
N THR A 78 4.11 -13.26 1.16
CA THR A 78 2.89 -13.67 0.46
C THR A 78 1.86 -12.55 0.34
N GLY A 79 1.62 -11.79 1.41
CA GLY A 79 0.66 -10.68 1.41
C GLY A 79 1.02 -9.60 0.38
N GLN A 80 2.27 -9.13 0.41
CA GLN A 80 2.78 -8.14 -0.55
C GLN A 80 2.78 -8.68 -1.98
N THR A 81 3.16 -9.96 -2.19
CA THR A 81 3.09 -10.55 -3.54
C THR A 81 1.65 -10.60 -4.03
N SER A 82 0.68 -10.96 -3.18
CA SER A 82 -0.74 -10.95 -3.56
C SER A 82 -1.20 -9.55 -3.93
N LEU A 83 -0.90 -8.57 -3.09
CA LEU A 83 -1.25 -7.15 -3.30
C LEU A 83 -0.66 -6.59 -4.61
N PHE A 84 0.59 -6.92 -4.92
CA PHE A 84 1.27 -6.36 -6.11
C PHE A 84 1.06 -7.17 -7.39
N THR A 85 0.35 -8.31 -7.34
CA THR A 85 0.10 -9.14 -8.52
C THR A 85 -1.38 -9.40 -8.82
N GLY A 86 -2.28 -9.08 -7.86
CA GLY A 86 -3.69 -9.46 -7.95
C GLY A 86 -3.89 -10.99 -7.96
N ARG A 87 -2.97 -11.77 -7.34
CA ARG A 87 -3.01 -13.24 -7.34
C ARG A 87 -2.79 -13.77 -5.95
N ASN A 88 -3.55 -14.78 -5.55
CA ASN A 88 -3.44 -15.42 -4.24
C ASN A 88 -2.11 -16.20 -4.11
N ALA A 89 -1.06 -15.52 -3.66
CA ALA A 89 0.28 -16.06 -3.49
C ALA A 89 0.33 -17.14 -2.38
N GLN A 90 -0.48 -16.99 -1.33
CA GLN A 90 -0.63 -17.96 -0.26
C GLN A 90 -1.18 -19.29 -0.80
N ALA A 91 -2.17 -19.25 -1.69
CA ALA A 91 -2.73 -20.45 -2.30
C ALA A 91 -1.72 -21.14 -3.23
N VAL A 92 -0.91 -20.38 -3.96
CA VAL A 92 0.16 -20.92 -4.82
C VAL A 92 1.20 -21.68 -4.00
N LEU A 93 1.59 -21.15 -2.82
CA LEU A 93 2.55 -21.83 -1.92
C LEU A 93 1.91 -22.88 -1.02
N GLY A 94 0.61 -22.82 -0.76
CA GLY A 94 -0.09 -23.62 0.24
C GLY A 94 0.12 -23.16 1.69
N HIS A 95 0.78 -22.01 1.90
CA HIS A 95 1.05 -21.44 3.22
C HIS A 95 1.43 -19.96 3.14
N HIS A 96 1.41 -19.27 4.28
CA HIS A 96 1.95 -17.92 4.42
C HIS A 96 3.48 -17.94 4.56
N SER A 97 4.18 -17.05 3.87
CA SER A 97 5.64 -16.95 3.86
C SER A 97 6.13 -15.61 4.38
N THR A 98 7.09 -15.62 5.30
CA THR A 98 7.67 -14.46 5.96
C THR A 98 8.75 -13.76 5.13
N GLY A 99 9.05 -12.51 5.43
CA GLY A 99 10.21 -11.78 4.96
C GLY A 99 10.15 -11.43 3.48
N PHE A 100 11.22 -11.72 2.73
CA PHE A 100 11.31 -11.39 1.31
C PHE A 100 10.80 -12.52 0.42
N PRO A 101 10.29 -12.21 -0.79
CA PRO A 101 9.72 -13.21 -1.68
C PRO A 101 10.74 -14.27 -2.07
N GLY A 102 10.36 -15.56 -1.87
CA GLY A 102 11.09 -16.73 -2.33
C GLY A 102 11.05 -16.89 -3.86
N PRO A 103 11.71 -17.90 -4.43
CA PRO A 103 11.81 -18.05 -5.89
C PRO A 103 10.45 -18.07 -6.61
N VAL A 104 9.46 -18.77 -6.08
CA VAL A 104 8.10 -18.86 -6.67
C VAL A 104 7.43 -17.50 -6.64
N LEU A 105 7.48 -16.77 -5.52
CA LEU A 105 6.87 -15.47 -5.38
C LEU A 105 7.56 -14.41 -6.27
N ARG A 106 8.88 -14.52 -6.42
CA ARG A 106 9.62 -13.65 -7.35
C ARG A 106 9.21 -13.87 -8.81
N GLU A 107 8.94 -15.13 -9.19
CA GLU A 107 8.45 -15.41 -10.53
C GLU A 107 7.03 -14.84 -10.73
N MET A 108 6.14 -14.98 -9.75
CA MET A 108 4.82 -14.35 -9.78
C MET A 108 4.91 -12.84 -9.97
N LEU A 109 5.81 -12.16 -9.21
CA LEU A 109 6.04 -10.73 -9.34
C LEU A 109 6.62 -10.35 -10.71
N ARG A 110 7.55 -11.17 -11.24
CA ARG A 110 8.15 -10.95 -12.57
C ARG A 110 7.12 -11.04 -13.69
N GLU A 111 6.18 -11.97 -13.59
CA GLU A 111 5.16 -12.20 -14.62
C GLU A 111 3.98 -11.26 -14.49
N HIS A 112 3.55 -10.96 -13.26
CA HIS A 112 2.23 -10.37 -12.98
C HIS A 112 2.27 -9.07 -12.17
N SER A 113 3.45 -8.44 -12.01
CA SER A 113 3.54 -7.16 -11.28
C SER A 113 2.54 -6.14 -11.82
N LEU A 114 1.77 -5.52 -10.91
CA LEU A 114 0.88 -4.40 -11.23
C LEU A 114 1.63 -3.29 -11.97
N LEU A 115 2.84 -2.93 -11.51
CA LEU A 115 3.65 -1.90 -12.18
C LEU A 115 3.99 -2.29 -13.61
N LYS A 116 4.38 -3.55 -13.86
CA LYS A 116 4.66 -4.07 -15.21
C LYS A 116 3.40 -4.03 -16.08
N THR A 117 2.28 -4.51 -15.56
CA THR A 117 0.99 -4.50 -16.29
C THR A 117 0.61 -3.08 -16.71
N LEU A 118 0.80 -2.09 -15.84
CA LEU A 118 0.53 -0.68 -16.17
C LEU A 118 1.42 -0.19 -17.32
N ILE A 119 2.72 -0.48 -17.29
CA ILE A 119 3.66 -0.08 -18.35
C ILE A 119 3.29 -0.77 -19.68
N GLU A 120 2.97 -2.07 -19.67
CA GLU A 120 2.52 -2.82 -20.87
C GLU A 120 1.23 -2.23 -21.47
N HIS A 121 0.40 -1.58 -20.64
CA HIS A 121 -0.80 -0.86 -21.08
C HIS A 121 -0.56 0.64 -21.35
N SER A 122 0.70 1.05 -21.54
CA SER A 122 1.11 2.43 -21.83
C SER A 122 0.69 3.44 -20.75
N ARG A 123 0.65 3.00 -19.48
CA ARG A 123 0.44 3.86 -18.33
C ARG A 123 1.77 4.15 -17.66
N SER A 124 1.95 5.39 -17.22
CA SER A 124 3.12 5.77 -16.44
C SER A 124 2.96 5.35 -14.99
N ALA A 125 4.03 4.77 -14.41
CA ALA A 125 4.03 4.32 -13.03
C ALA A 125 5.34 4.68 -12.33
N ALA A 126 5.31 4.79 -10.99
CA ALA A 126 6.50 4.97 -10.18
C ALA A 126 6.37 4.31 -8.81
N PHE A 127 7.44 3.69 -8.33
CA PHE A 127 7.66 3.36 -6.94
C PHE A 127 8.48 4.48 -6.31
N LEU A 128 7.82 5.40 -5.58
CA LEU A 128 8.36 6.72 -5.25
C LEU A 128 9.28 6.74 -4.02
N ASN A 129 9.64 5.58 -3.49
CA ASN A 129 10.60 5.48 -2.38
C ASN A 129 12.04 5.71 -2.84
N ALA A 130 12.79 6.51 -2.10
CA ALA A 130 14.22 6.69 -2.30
C ALA A 130 15.02 5.50 -1.79
N PHE A 131 16.06 5.12 -2.53
CA PHE A 131 16.97 4.02 -2.21
C PHE A 131 18.36 4.54 -1.81
N ARG A 132 19.00 3.83 -0.87
CA ARG A 132 20.37 4.13 -0.45
C ARG A 132 21.39 3.67 -1.49
N PRO A 133 22.58 4.29 -1.58
CA PRO A 133 23.64 3.95 -2.55
C PRO A 133 23.98 2.45 -2.59
N LEU A 134 23.96 1.76 -1.46
CA LEU A 134 24.21 0.32 -1.37
C LEU A 134 23.34 -0.52 -2.33
N PHE A 135 22.15 -0.04 -2.71
CA PHE A 135 21.29 -0.73 -3.67
C PHE A 135 21.97 -0.89 -5.04
N TRP A 136 22.69 0.13 -5.51
CA TRP A 136 23.40 0.10 -6.81
C TRP A 136 24.68 -0.70 -6.77
N GLU A 137 25.26 -0.92 -5.56
CA GLU A 137 26.44 -1.77 -5.34
C GLU A 137 26.08 -3.27 -5.38
N LEU A 138 24.81 -3.62 -5.21
CA LEU A 138 24.34 -5.00 -5.28
C LEU A 138 24.40 -5.53 -6.72
N SER A 139 24.79 -6.79 -6.89
CA SER A 139 24.63 -7.48 -8.18
C SER A 139 23.13 -7.53 -8.56
N GLU A 140 22.85 -7.62 -9.86
CA GLU A 140 21.49 -7.76 -10.37
C GLU A 140 20.76 -8.93 -9.69
N ALA A 141 21.39 -10.11 -9.64
CA ALA A 141 20.81 -11.28 -8.97
C ALA A 141 20.44 -11.02 -7.50
N LYS A 142 21.23 -10.19 -6.79
CA LYS A 142 20.94 -9.83 -5.41
C LYS A 142 19.77 -8.85 -5.29
N ARG A 143 19.63 -7.89 -6.21
CA ARG A 143 18.48 -6.97 -6.25
C ARG A 143 17.16 -7.73 -6.39
N TRP A 144 17.14 -8.79 -7.19
CA TRP A 144 15.97 -9.67 -7.34
C TRP A 144 15.61 -10.46 -6.07
N THR A 145 16.41 -10.42 -5.01
CA THR A 145 16.11 -11.09 -3.72
C THR A 145 15.66 -10.13 -2.62
N LEU A 146 15.36 -8.89 -2.95
CA LEU A 146 14.89 -7.86 -2.02
C LEU A 146 13.35 -7.92 -1.81
N SER A 147 12.77 -6.83 -1.27
CA SER A 147 11.33 -6.76 -0.97
C SER A 147 10.44 -6.97 -2.21
N ALA A 148 9.19 -7.34 -1.99
CA ALA A 148 8.23 -7.56 -3.08
C ALA A 148 8.02 -6.28 -3.93
N SER A 149 7.95 -5.12 -3.29
CA SER A 149 7.88 -3.81 -3.96
C SER A 149 9.09 -3.55 -4.86
N THR A 150 10.31 -3.87 -4.37
CA THR A 150 11.54 -3.77 -5.17
C THR A 150 11.51 -4.71 -6.38
N VAL A 151 11.10 -5.97 -6.17
CA VAL A 151 10.99 -6.96 -7.26
C VAL A 151 9.93 -6.56 -8.27
N ALA A 152 8.79 -6.03 -7.82
CA ALA A 152 7.73 -5.53 -8.68
C ALA A 152 8.21 -4.37 -9.56
N ASN A 153 9.01 -3.44 -9.00
CA ASN A 153 9.60 -2.33 -9.74
C ASN A 153 10.66 -2.79 -10.76
N LEU A 154 11.51 -3.76 -10.38
CA LEU A 154 12.47 -4.40 -11.31
C LEU A 154 11.75 -5.09 -12.48
N ALA A 155 10.66 -5.80 -12.20
CA ALA A 155 9.87 -6.50 -13.22
C ALA A 155 9.25 -5.55 -14.26
N ALA A 156 9.00 -4.30 -13.87
CA ALA A 156 8.48 -3.24 -14.73
C ALA A 156 9.58 -2.44 -15.46
N ASP A 157 10.86 -2.74 -15.20
CA ASP A 157 12.02 -1.96 -15.69
C ASP A 157 11.92 -0.46 -15.37
N LEU A 158 11.34 -0.13 -14.21
CA LEU A 158 11.18 1.25 -13.76
C LEU A 158 12.43 1.73 -13.01
N PRO A 159 12.78 3.02 -13.13
CA PRO A 159 13.90 3.59 -12.39
C PRO A 159 13.64 3.58 -10.88
N PHE A 160 14.72 3.48 -10.11
CA PHE A 160 14.70 3.68 -8.66
C PHE A 160 15.18 5.09 -8.32
N PHE A 161 14.52 5.72 -7.37
CA PHE A 161 14.88 7.04 -6.91
C PHE A 161 16.07 6.99 -5.93
N THR A 162 16.96 7.97 -6.06
CA THR A 162 18.20 8.11 -5.30
C THR A 162 18.07 9.03 -4.09
N LEU A 163 19.12 9.16 -3.29
CA LEU A 163 19.18 10.20 -2.25
C LEU A 163 19.31 11.61 -2.85
N ASP A 164 19.81 11.77 -4.06
CA ASP A 164 19.79 13.05 -4.78
C ASP A 164 18.38 13.42 -5.22
N ASP A 165 17.55 12.43 -5.57
CA ASP A 165 16.13 12.64 -5.82
C ASP A 165 15.40 13.06 -4.54
N LEU A 166 15.73 12.42 -3.41
CA LEU A 166 15.22 12.80 -2.10
C LEU A 166 15.60 14.24 -1.74
N ALA A 167 16.88 14.59 -1.83
CA ALA A 167 17.38 15.94 -1.53
C ALA A 167 16.74 17.01 -2.43
N SER A 168 16.39 16.65 -3.66
CA SER A 168 15.68 17.50 -4.63
C SER A 168 14.15 17.42 -4.51
N GLU A 169 13.60 16.81 -3.48
CA GLU A 169 12.17 16.63 -3.23
C GLU A 169 11.41 15.93 -4.39
N ARG A 170 12.09 15.03 -5.11
CA ARG A 170 11.49 14.21 -6.18
C ARG A 170 11.07 12.81 -5.73
N SER A 171 11.43 12.42 -4.52
CA SER A 171 11.05 11.14 -3.88
C SER A 171 10.90 11.31 -2.37
N VAL A 172 10.45 10.26 -1.69
CA VAL A 172 10.30 10.21 -0.22
C VAL A 172 11.01 8.97 0.30
N TYR A 173 11.68 9.07 1.45
CA TYR A 173 12.25 7.89 2.08
C TYR A 173 11.21 7.19 2.97
N GLN A 174 11.36 5.89 3.12
CA GLN A 174 10.42 5.00 3.80
C GLN A 174 10.10 5.35 5.27
N ASP A 175 10.92 6.16 5.93
CA ASP A 175 10.70 6.60 7.32
C ASP A 175 10.10 8.02 7.39
N VAL A 176 9.78 8.61 6.24
CA VAL A 176 9.20 9.94 5.99
C VAL A 176 9.91 11.12 6.65
N THR A 177 10.80 10.87 7.62
CA THR A 177 11.54 11.91 8.36
C THR A 177 13.01 12.03 7.93
N ASN A 178 13.53 11.04 7.18
CA ASN A 178 14.95 10.84 6.88
C ASN A 178 15.83 10.59 8.13
N GLY A 179 15.22 10.38 9.29
CA GLY A 179 15.94 10.15 10.55
C GLY A 179 16.81 8.90 10.51
N ASP A 180 16.35 7.83 9.84
CA ASP A 180 17.13 6.59 9.67
C ASP A 180 18.36 6.79 8.79
N LEU A 181 18.24 7.58 7.72
CA LEU A 181 19.37 7.96 6.87
C LEU A 181 20.41 8.77 7.63
N ARG A 182 19.96 9.78 8.38
CA ARG A 182 20.84 10.65 9.20
C ARG A 182 21.58 9.86 10.27
N ARG A 183 20.90 8.94 10.98
CA ARG A 183 21.55 8.04 11.96
C ARG A 183 22.61 7.13 11.31
N ARG A 184 22.49 6.83 10.04
CA ARG A 184 23.47 6.07 9.24
C ARG A 184 24.58 6.93 8.64
N GLY A 185 24.60 8.24 8.93
CA GLY A 185 25.63 9.18 8.48
C GLY A 185 25.43 9.75 7.07
N PHE A 186 24.24 9.58 6.45
CA PHE A 186 23.96 10.25 5.19
C PHE A 186 23.63 11.74 5.43
N ASP A 187 24.21 12.60 4.58
CA ASP A 187 23.92 14.03 4.57
C ASP A 187 22.65 14.31 3.78
N VAL A 188 21.52 14.22 4.48
CA VAL A 188 20.18 14.46 3.93
C VAL A 188 19.40 15.39 4.87
N PRO A 189 18.47 16.21 4.34
CA PRO A 189 17.65 17.07 5.18
C PRO A 189 16.77 16.27 6.13
N GLU A 190 16.62 16.75 7.35
CA GLU A 190 15.60 16.24 8.26
C GLU A 190 14.24 16.81 7.89
N TRP A 191 13.26 15.93 7.74
CA TRP A 191 11.90 16.30 7.39
C TRP A 191 10.93 16.07 8.55
N THR A 192 9.89 16.90 8.61
CA THR A 192 8.69 16.52 9.35
C THR A 192 7.84 15.58 8.51
N PRO A 193 7.04 14.70 9.12
CA PRO A 193 6.10 13.84 8.38
C PRO A 193 5.20 14.64 7.43
N GLY A 194 4.70 15.79 7.89
CA GLY A 194 3.89 16.69 7.06
C GLY A 194 4.64 17.26 5.85
N HIS A 195 5.96 17.52 5.96
CA HIS A 195 6.77 17.92 4.80
C HIS A 195 6.84 16.79 3.77
N ALA A 196 7.14 15.56 4.22
CA ALA A 196 7.21 14.39 3.35
C ALA A 196 5.87 14.12 2.64
N GLY A 197 4.73 14.27 3.33
CA GLY A 197 3.41 14.15 2.73
C GLY A 197 3.18 15.14 1.59
N ARG A 198 3.57 16.40 1.78
CA ARG A 198 3.51 17.41 0.71
C ARG A 198 4.49 17.13 -0.44
N VAL A 199 5.66 16.56 -0.16
CA VAL A 199 6.59 16.12 -1.21
C VAL A 199 5.98 15.00 -2.03
N LEU A 200 5.38 13.98 -1.40
CA LEU A 200 4.66 12.91 -2.11
C LEU A 200 3.55 13.52 -2.99
N ALA A 201 2.69 14.38 -2.44
CA ALA A 201 1.59 15.00 -3.16
C ALA A 201 2.02 15.77 -4.41
N ARG A 202 3.15 16.50 -4.35
CA ARG A 202 3.69 17.22 -5.51
C ARG A 202 4.18 16.29 -6.63
N ASN A 203 4.63 15.10 -6.29
CA ASN A 203 5.24 14.17 -7.25
C ASN A 203 4.23 13.22 -7.91
N VAL A 204 3.14 12.86 -7.22
CA VAL A 204 2.14 11.92 -7.78
C VAL A 204 1.48 12.44 -9.05
N GLY A 205 1.44 13.75 -9.25
CA GLY A 205 0.92 14.38 -10.47
C GLY A 205 1.69 14.03 -11.75
N ARG A 206 2.85 13.41 -11.65
CA ARG A 206 3.74 13.06 -12.77
C ARG A 206 3.45 11.69 -13.38
N PHE A 207 2.64 10.86 -12.71
CA PHE A 207 2.40 9.48 -13.07
C PHE A 207 0.90 9.14 -13.04
N ASP A 208 0.48 8.16 -13.85
CA ASP A 208 -0.87 7.62 -13.78
C ASP A 208 -1.04 6.75 -12.51
N PHE A 209 0.03 6.06 -12.08
CA PHE A 209 0.05 5.27 -10.85
C PHE A 209 1.31 5.57 -10.02
N THR A 210 1.13 5.75 -8.72
CA THR A 210 2.24 5.92 -7.78
C THR A 210 2.10 4.93 -6.62
N LEU A 211 3.14 4.13 -6.38
CA LEU A 211 3.31 3.33 -5.18
C LEU A 211 4.22 4.06 -4.21
N PHE A 212 3.81 4.16 -2.95
CA PHE A 212 4.66 4.55 -1.82
C PHE A 212 4.52 3.51 -0.70
N GLU A 213 5.65 3.05 -0.14
CA GLU A 213 5.72 2.03 0.91
C GLU A 213 6.21 2.64 2.22
N TYR A 214 5.49 2.35 3.31
CA TYR A 214 5.84 2.69 4.69
C TYR A 214 5.85 1.43 5.55
N PHE A 215 7.00 1.04 6.10
CA PHE A 215 7.13 -0.22 6.84
C PHE A 215 7.56 -0.06 8.31
N LYS A 216 7.56 1.15 8.87
CA LYS A 216 7.89 1.36 10.29
C LYS A 216 6.84 0.75 11.22
N THR A 217 5.61 0.64 10.79
CA THR A 217 4.49 0.05 11.53
C THR A 217 4.77 -1.41 11.89
N ASP A 218 5.17 -2.25 10.94
CA ASP A 218 5.53 -3.63 11.20
C ASP A 218 6.70 -3.75 12.18
N LYS A 219 7.76 -2.97 11.97
CA LYS A 219 8.91 -2.94 12.88
C LYS A 219 8.54 -2.53 14.31
N ALA A 220 7.69 -1.52 14.47
CA ALA A 220 7.23 -1.07 15.77
C ALA A 220 6.37 -2.12 16.46
N GLY A 221 5.42 -2.73 15.74
CA GLY A 221 4.57 -3.81 16.26
C GLY A 221 5.38 -4.96 16.86
N HIS A 222 6.43 -5.39 16.19
CA HIS A 222 7.33 -6.45 16.69
C HIS A 222 8.06 -6.09 18.00
N THR A 223 8.18 -4.81 18.35
CA THR A 223 8.79 -4.40 19.63
C THR A 223 7.85 -4.58 20.82
N GLN A 224 6.53 -4.53 20.60
CA GLN A 224 5.48 -4.44 21.61
C GLN A 224 5.66 -3.22 22.56
N ASP A 225 6.46 -2.25 22.13
CA ASP A 225 6.66 -1.00 22.87
C ASP A 225 5.61 0.04 22.44
N ARG A 226 4.69 0.33 23.34
CA ARG A 226 3.58 1.24 23.08
C ARG A 226 4.04 2.63 22.63
N GLU A 227 5.04 3.21 23.31
CA GLU A 227 5.53 4.55 22.99
C GLU A 227 6.10 4.60 21.56
N SER A 228 6.87 3.57 21.19
CA SER A 228 7.39 3.41 19.82
C SER A 228 6.27 3.28 18.81
N CYS A 229 5.26 2.45 19.09
CA CYS A 229 4.12 2.26 18.18
C CYS A 229 3.31 3.56 18.02
N GLU A 230 3.00 4.24 19.11
CA GLU A 230 2.28 5.51 19.08
C GLU A 230 3.05 6.60 18.32
N SER A 231 4.38 6.67 18.50
CA SER A 231 5.24 7.60 17.75
C SER A 231 5.19 7.32 16.23
N VAL A 232 5.28 6.04 15.84
CA VAL A 232 5.23 5.63 14.42
C VAL A 232 3.86 5.91 13.80
N LEU A 233 2.80 5.67 14.55
CA LEU A 233 1.43 5.99 14.11
C LEU A 233 1.24 7.50 13.94
N GLN A 234 1.82 8.30 14.84
CA GLN A 234 1.81 9.77 14.75
C GLN A 234 2.55 10.29 13.51
N GLU A 235 3.71 9.69 13.21
CA GLU A 235 4.44 10.03 11.98
C GLU A 235 3.62 9.69 10.74
N LEU A 236 3.05 8.47 10.67
CA LEU A 236 2.23 8.03 9.54
C LEU A 236 1.04 8.95 9.32
N ASP A 237 0.36 9.33 10.37
CA ASP A 237 -0.79 10.22 10.27
C ASP A 237 -0.42 11.64 9.82
N GLY A 238 0.58 12.23 10.45
CA GLY A 238 1.05 13.55 10.03
C GLY A 238 1.46 13.56 8.54
N PHE A 239 2.02 12.46 8.07
CA PHE A 239 2.36 12.24 6.66
C PHE A 239 1.12 12.15 5.78
N VAL A 240 0.20 11.23 6.08
CA VAL A 240 -1.00 10.99 5.26
C VAL A 240 -1.92 12.20 5.25
N ARG A 241 -2.11 12.86 6.40
CA ARG A 241 -2.91 14.07 6.49
C ARG A 241 -2.39 15.18 5.57
N ALA A 242 -1.10 15.51 5.68
CA ALA A 242 -0.50 16.56 4.85
C ALA A 242 -0.47 16.19 3.36
N TYR A 243 -0.35 14.90 3.04
CA TYR A 243 -0.50 14.41 1.68
C TYR A 243 -1.92 14.65 1.15
N LEU A 244 -2.95 14.23 1.88
CA LEU A 244 -4.37 14.38 1.46
C LEU A 244 -4.81 15.83 1.33
N GLU A 245 -4.23 16.74 2.13
CA GLU A 245 -4.47 18.19 2.02
C GLU A 245 -3.85 18.81 0.76
N ALA A 246 -2.80 18.17 0.21
CA ALA A 246 -1.99 18.73 -0.89
C ALA A 246 -2.08 17.94 -2.19
N VAL A 247 -2.66 16.74 -2.19
CA VAL A 247 -2.76 15.87 -3.36
C VAL A 247 -3.55 16.57 -4.49
N PRO A 248 -3.10 16.48 -5.75
CA PRO A 248 -3.79 17.11 -6.87
C PRO A 248 -5.25 16.62 -6.99
N PRO A 249 -6.20 17.52 -7.27
CA PRO A 249 -7.59 17.12 -7.54
C PRO A 249 -7.68 16.05 -8.65
N GLY A 250 -8.65 15.17 -8.54
CA GLY A 250 -8.82 14.09 -9.52
C GLY A 250 -7.93 12.87 -9.28
N THR A 251 -7.21 12.81 -8.15
CA THR A 251 -6.41 11.65 -7.76
C THR A 251 -7.22 10.73 -6.84
N LEU A 252 -7.35 9.44 -7.19
CA LEU A 252 -7.81 8.42 -6.27
C LEU A 252 -6.62 7.95 -5.43
N THR A 253 -6.74 8.05 -4.12
CA THR A 253 -5.74 7.55 -3.18
C THR A 253 -6.29 6.34 -2.44
N LEU A 254 -5.53 5.25 -2.44
CA LEU A 254 -5.78 4.03 -1.67
C LEU A 254 -4.71 3.89 -0.59
N LEU A 255 -5.10 3.50 0.61
CA LEU A 255 -4.20 3.07 1.66
C LEU A 255 -4.62 1.68 2.12
N THR A 256 -3.68 0.73 2.11
CA THR A 256 -3.91 -0.64 2.61
C THR A 256 -2.64 -1.24 3.18
N SER A 257 -2.76 -2.45 3.72
CA SER A 257 -1.67 -3.23 4.32
C SER A 257 -1.69 -4.67 3.80
N ASP A 258 -0.64 -5.42 4.05
CA ASP A 258 -0.48 -6.82 3.65
C ASP A 258 -0.84 -7.81 4.77
N HIS A 259 -0.76 -7.39 6.02
CA HIS A 259 -1.13 -8.13 7.23
C HIS A 259 -1.26 -7.20 8.44
N GLY A 260 -1.80 -7.70 9.54
CA GLY A 260 -1.82 -6.99 10.80
C GLY A 260 -0.58 -7.27 11.66
N ASN A 261 -0.20 -6.29 12.49
CA ASN A 261 0.86 -6.39 13.49
C ASN A 261 0.70 -5.29 14.56
N ILE A 262 0.84 -3.99 14.17
CA ILE A 262 0.93 -2.87 15.12
C ILE A 262 -0.37 -2.65 15.93
N GLU A 263 -1.50 -3.15 15.46
CA GLU A 263 -2.81 -3.00 16.11
C GLU A 263 -3.01 -3.94 17.31
N ASP A 264 -2.07 -4.84 17.60
CA ASP A 264 -2.15 -5.75 18.75
C ASP A 264 -0.80 -5.91 19.46
N LEU A 265 -0.59 -5.16 20.51
CA LEU A 265 0.62 -5.25 21.39
C LEU A 265 0.61 -6.50 22.28
N GLY A 266 -0.46 -7.29 22.31
CA GLY A 266 -0.54 -8.55 23.04
C GLY A 266 0.27 -9.68 22.43
N THR A 267 0.70 -9.54 21.18
CA THR A 267 1.50 -10.52 20.46
C THR A 267 2.75 -9.92 19.81
N ARG A 268 3.84 -10.71 19.70
CA ARG A 268 5.03 -10.35 18.89
C ARG A 268 4.94 -10.83 17.46
N SER A 269 3.95 -11.66 17.18
CA SER A 269 3.68 -12.17 15.84
C SER A 269 2.75 -11.21 15.12
N HIS A 270 2.66 -11.38 13.81
CA HIS A 270 1.56 -10.79 13.04
C HIS A 270 0.21 -11.31 13.56
N THR A 271 -0.87 -10.65 13.18
CA THR A 271 -2.23 -11.00 13.58
C THR A 271 -3.00 -11.66 12.43
N THR A 272 -4.14 -12.24 12.74
CA THR A 272 -5.14 -12.69 11.76
C THR A 272 -6.23 -11.64 11.52
N ASN A 273 -6.05 -10.44 12.05
CA ASN A 273 -6.98 -9.36 11.83
C ASN A 273 -7.06 -8.98 10.35
N PRO A 274 -8.21 -8.54 9.86
CA PRO A 274 -8.29 -7.93 8.53
C PRO A 274 -7.43 -6.68 8.46
N VAL A 275 -7.09 -6.25 7.25
CA VAL A 275 -6.35 -5.01 7.03
C VAL A 275 -7.30 -3.92 6.53
N PRO A 276 -7.00 -2.62 6.76
CA PRO A 276 -7.84 -1.55 6.27
C PRO A 276 -7.63 -1.37 4.76
N LEU A 277 -8.70 -1.17 4.02
CA LEU A 277 -8.70 -0.49 2.74
C LEU A 277 -9.37 0.86 2.93
N MET A 278 -8.62 1.94 2.79
CA MET A 278 -9.11 3.32 2.85
C MET A 278 -8.98 3.96 1.47
N ALA A 279 -9.99 4.69 1.04
CA ALA A 279 -10.01 5.36 -0.25
C ALA A 279 -10.46 6.82 -0.12
N TRP A 280 -9.82 7.70 -0.88
CA TRP A 280 -10.14 9.13 -0.96
C TRP A 280 -10.10 9.58 -2.42
N GLY A 281 -11.03 10.42 -2.81
CA GLY A 281 -11.07 11.05 -4.13
C GLY A 281 -12.05 10.40 -5.09
N PRO A 282 -11.97 10.73 -6.40
CA PRO A 282 -12.93 10.24 -7.38
C PRO A 282 -12.92 8.72 -7.49
N GLY A 283 -14.08 8.08 -7.42
CA GLY A 283 -14.24 6.63 -7.52
C GLY A 283 -13.96 5.86 -6.21
N GLU A 284 -13.80 6.54 -5.08
CA GLU A 284 -13.53 5.89 -3.79
C GLU A 284 -14.56 4.83 -3.41
N THR A 285 -15.85 5.10 -3.61
CA THR A 285 -16.94 4.15 -3.30
C THR A 285 -16.89 2.93 -4.23
N ASP A 286 -16.60 3.15 -5.52
CA ASP A 286 -16.52 2.07 -6.50
C ASP A 286 -15.28 1.21 -6.26
N ALA A 287 -14.15 1.82 -5.88
CA ALA A 287 -12.93 1.10 -5.52
C ALA A 287 -13.16 0.18 -4.32
N LEU A 288 -13.81 0.69 -3.26
CA LEU A 288 -14.17 -0.14 -2.11
C LEU A 288 -15.13 -1.27 -2.47
N ALA A 289 -16.16 -0.98 -3.29
CA ALA A 289 -17.11 -2.00 -3.69
C ALA A 289 -16.49 -3.12 -4.55
N ALA A 290 -15.37 -2.82 -5.22
CA ALA A 290 -14.65 -3.79 -6.04
C ALA A 290 -13.67 -4.68 -5.24
N CYS A 291 -13.29 -4.28 -4.02
CA CYS A 291 -12.23 -4.94 -3.27
C CYS A 291 -12.80 -5.66 -2.04
N ALA A 292 -12.59 -6.96 -1.94
CA ALA A 292 -12.92 -7.79 -0.78
C ALA A 292 -11.68 -8.34 -0.06
N ASP A 293 -10.57 -8.48 -0.79
CA ASP A 293 -9.30 -9.00 -0.29
C ASP A 293 -8.09 -8.34 -0.97
N LEU A 294 -6.88 -8.84 -0.71
CA LEU A 294 -5.62 -8.28 -1.24
C LEU A 294 -5.42 -8.51 -2.75
N THR A 295 -6.25 -9.29 -3.41
CA THR A 295 -6.07 -9.65 -4.83
C THR A 295 -6.97 -8.86 -5.77
N ASP A 296 -7.90 -8.10 -5.24
CA ASP A 296 -8.83 -7.25 -5.99
C ASP A 296 -8.21 -5.87 -6.26
#